data_76b491df740410aebb18e14554d9612f
#
_entry.id   76b491df740410aebb18e14554d9612f
#
_cell.length_a   1.000
_cell.length_b   1.000
_cell.length_c   1.000
_cell.angle_alpha   90.00
_cell.angle_beta   90.00
_cell.angle_gamma   90.00
#
_symmetry.space_group_name_H-M   'P 1'
#
loop_
_entity.id
_entity.type
_entity.pdbx_description
1 polymer ?
#
loop_
_entity_poly.entity_id
_entity_poly.type
_entity_poly.pdbx_seq_one_letter_code
_entity_poly.pdbx_strand_id
1 'polypeptide(L)'
;MQISAMSTARRQKLDFPFASDREVTDMVDAFESCTWPYPRWAHRAHLGVALYYLRQFGFAAALERARYHIPLYNLTCGDPDGYHDTITVLFMRRVDQFLRDNPDVGFAAAIETLATICDMQWPLRYYSPERLWSVQARAGWLEPDRLPLDF
;
A
#
# COMPACT_ATOMS: atom_id res chain seq x y z
N MET A 1 20.26 -24.34 2.24
CA MET A 1 19.41 -24.32 3.45
C MET A 1 19.18 -22.92 4.03
N GLN A 2 20.16 -22.05 4.06
CA GLN A 2 19.98 -20.68 4.60
C GLN A 2 19.05 -19.79 3.76
N ILE A 3 18.98 -19.97 2.44
CA ILE A 3 18.13 -19.19 1.53
C ILE A 3 16.64 -19.47 1.79
N SER A 4 16.28 -20.71 2.15
CA SER A 4 14.89 -21.08 2.43
C SER A 4 14.38 -20.45 3.75
N ALA A 5 15.22 -20.42 4.78
CA ALA A 5 14.87 -19.84 6.07
C ALA A 5 14.72 -18.29 6.01
N MET A 6 15.59 -17.62 5.23
CA MET A 6 15.49 -16.18 5.00
C MET A 6 14.24 -15.80 4.18
N SER A 7 13.88 -16.65 3.20
CA SER A 7 12.65 -16.46 2.42
C SER A 7 11.39 -16.60 3.28
N THR A 8 11.40 -17.53 4.24
CA THR A 8 10.25 -17.74 5.14
C THR A 8 10.12 -16.59 6.15
N ALA A 9 11.24 -16.10 6.69
CA ALA A 9 11.24 -14.95 7.61
C ALA A 9 10.77 -13.66 6.91
N ARG A 10 11.13 -13.46 5.64
CA ARG A 10 10.66 -12.30 4.83
C ARG A 10 9.16 -12.34 4.54
N ARG A 11 8.53 -13.52 4.54
CA ARG A 11 7.10 -13.71 4.27
C ARG A 11 6.21 -13.49 5.50
N GLN A 12 6.76 -13.54 6.72
CA GLN A 12 6.00 -13.29 7.93
C GLN A 12 5.88 -11.79 8.18
N LYS A 13 4.70 -11.26 7.88
CA LYS A 13 4.35 -9.86 8.15
C LYS A 13 3.53 -9.76 9.43
N LEU A 14 3.83 -8.73 10.21
CA LEU A 14 3.12 -8.39 11.44
C LEU A 14 2.14 -7.25 11.12
N ASP A 15 0.93 -7.62 10.71
CA ASP A 15 -0.09 -6.67 10.28
C ASP A 15 -1.02 -6.31 11.44
N PHE A 16 -0.52 -5.46 12.34
CA PHE A 16 -1.26 -5.04 13.52
C PHE A 16 -2.07 -3.76 13.28
N PRO A 17 -3.26 -3.62 13.91
CA PRO A 17 -3.99 -2.37 13.93
C PRO A 17 -3.18 -1.25 14.58
N PHE A 18 -3.39 -0.02 14.11
CA PHE A 18 -2.88 1.18 14.77
C PHE A 18 -3.84 1.62 15.86
N ALA A 19 -3.32 1.95 17.04
CA ALA A 19 -4.15 2.33 18.18
C ALA A 19 -4.68 3.76 18.09
N SER A 20 -4.03 4.64 17.31
CA SER A 20 -4.39 6.04 17.19
C SER A 20 -3.92 6.63 15.87
N ASP A 21 -4.47 7.79 15.52
CA ASP A 21 -4.02 8.54 14.34
C ASP A 21 -2.57 8.99 14.47
N ARG A 22 -2.11 9.28 15.70
CA ARG A 22 -0.72 9.62 15.95
C ARG A 22 0.22 8.47 15.63
N GLU A 23 -0.16 7.24 15.99
CA GLU A 23 0.66 6.07 15.61
C GLU A 23 0.78 5.93 14.09
N VAL A 24 -0.27 6.27 13.34
CA VAL A 24 -0.24 6.27 11.88
C VAL A 24 0.74 7.32 11.35
N THR A 25 0.68 8.56 11.86
CA THR A 25 1.61 9.61 11.44
C THR A 25 3.04 9.31 11.84
N ASP A 26 3.28 8.76 13.02
CA ASP A 26 4.61 8.32 13.46
C ASP A 26 5.15 7.18 12.55
N MET A 27 4.28 6.27 12.12
CA MET A 27 4.63 5.22 11.16
C MET A 27 5.05 5.83 9.81
N VAL A 28 4.32 6.82 9.31
CA VAL A 28 4.67 7.48 8.03
C VAL A 28 6.05 8.14 8.12
N ASP A 29 6.34 8.83 9.23
CA ASP A 29 7.66 9.44 9.46
C ASP A 29 8.78 8.39 9.47
N ALA A 30 8.57 7.28 10.17
CA ALA A 30 9.51 6.17 10.21
C ALA A 30 9.68 5.49 8.85
N PHE A 31 8.60 5.36 8.08
CA PHE A 31 8.63 4.85 6.72
C PHE A 31 9.49 5.76 5.81
N GLU A 32 9.26 7.07 5.83
CA GLU A 32 10.00 8.02 5.01
C GLU A 32 11.48 8.07 5.38
N SER A 33 11.82 7.89 6.65
CA SER A 33 13.21 7.84 7.12
C SER A 33 13.85 6.46 7.03
N CYS A 34 13.14 5.46 6.49
CA CYS A 34 13.60 4.09 6.35
C CYS A 34 13.96 3.44 7.71
N THR A 35 13.22 3.80 8.76
CA THR A 35 13.38 3.23 10.12
C THR A 35 12.19 2.38 10.55
N TRP A 36 11.10 2.37 9.78
CA TRP A 36 9.96 1.50 10.06
C TRP A 36 10.37 0.03 9.91
N PRO A 37 10.07 -0.85 10.90
CA PRO A 37 10.48 -2.26 10.83
C PRO A 37 9.83 -2.96 9.63
N TYR A 38 10.65 -3.60 8.80
CA TYR A 38 10.19 -4.27 7.59
C TYR A 38 9.10 -5.33 7.85
N PRO A 39 9.17 -6.15 8.93
CA PRO A 39 8.08 -7.08 9.22
C PRO A 39 6.73 -6.40 9.42
N ARG A 40 6.70 -5.14 9.82
CA ARG A 40 5.48 -4.33 9.98
C ARG A 40 5.11 -3.52 8.74
N TRP A 41 5.89 -3.61 7.68
CA TRP A 41 5.55 -3.05 6.37
C TRP A 41 4.55 -3.99 5.69
N ALA A 42 3.32 -3.96 6.18
CA ALA A 42 2.24 -4.85 5.84
C ALA A 42 1.05 -4.04 5.31
N HIS A 43 -0.06 -4.69 5.04
CA HIS A 43 -1.21 -4.07 4.36
C HIS A 43 -1.72 -2.81 5.07
N ARG A 44 -1.88 -2.85 6.39
CA ARG A 44 -2.35 -1.69 7.15
C ARG A 44 -1.39 -0.51 7.08
N ALA A 45 -0.10 -0.76 7.10
CA ALA A 45 0.91 0.30 6.95
C ALA A 45 0.84 0.95 5.57
N HIS A 46 0.68 0.15 4.50
CA HIS A 46 0.48 0.69 3.15
C HIS A 46 -0.77 1.57 3.07
N LEU A 47 -1.88 1.12 3.65
CA LEU A 47 -3.12 1.91 3.71
C LEU A 47 -2.92 3.21 4.48
N GLY A 48 -2.18 3.16 5.58
CA GLY A 48 -1.86 4.35 6.38
C GLY A 48 -1.05 5.39 5.61
N VAL A 49 -0.05 4.97 4.86
CA VAL A 49 0.74 5.86 4.00
C VAL A 49 -0.17 6.49 2.93
N ALA A 50 -1.00 5.70 2.26
CA ALA A 50 -1.92 6.20 1.25
C ALA A 50 -2.89 7.23 1.82
N LEU A 51 -3.52 6.93 2.95
CA LEU A 51 -4.45 7.84 3.63
C LEU A 51 -3.78 9.17 4.01
N TYR A 52 -2.60 9.08 4.62
CA TYR A 52 -1.88 10.27 5.05
C TYR A 52 -1.48 11.14 3.85
N TYR A 53 -0.90 10.55 2.82
CA TYR A 53 -0.47 11.28 1.63
C TYR A 53 -1.64 11.93 0.89
N LEU A 54 -2.73 11.20 0.71
CA LEU A 54 -3.92 11.73 0.03
C LEU A 54 -4.52 12.91 0.78
N ARG A 55 -4.62 12.81 2.11
CA ARG A 55 -5.20 13.89 2.93
C ARG A 55 -4.29 15.12 2.96
N GLN A 56 -2.97 14.92 3.02
CA GLN A 56 -2.03 16.04 3.12
C GLN A 56 -1.77 16.73 1.77
N PHE A 57 -1.72 15.97 0.67
CA PHE A 57 -1.17 16.48 -0.59
C PHE A 57 -2.15 16.44 -1.75
N GLY A 58 -3.28 15.74 -1.65
CA GLY A 58 -4.16 15.45 -2.77
C GLY A 58 -3.61 14.35 -3.69
N PHE A 59 -4.43 13.89 -4.63
CA PHE A 59 -4.15 12.65 -5.38
C PHE A 59 -2.83 12.71 -6.18
N ALA A 60 -2.63 13.74 -7.00
CA ALA A 60 -1.45 13.81 -7.88
C ALA A 60 -0.14 13.81 -7.09
N ALA A 61 -0.02 14.69 -6.10
CA ALA A 61 1.18 14.79 -5.27
C ALA A 61 1.35 13.56 -4.36
N ALA A 62 0.25 13.01 -3.84
CA ALA A 62 0.28 11.80 -3.04
C ALA A 62 0.82 10.61 -3.84
N LEU A 63 0.38 10.45 -5.08
CA LEU A 63 0.87 9.38 -5.96
C LEU A 63 2.35 9.53 -6.27
N GLU A 64 2.83 10.75 -6.55
CA GLU A 64 4.25 11.01 -6.75
C GLU A 64 5.08 10.64 -5.53
N ARG A 65 4.61 10.99 -4.33
CA ARG A 65 5.31 10.65 -3.08
C ARG A 65 5.34 9.13 -2.86
N ALA A 66 4.24 8.44 -3.11
CA ALA A 66 4.18 6.99 -2.99
C ALA A 66 5.17 6.32 -3.98
N ARG A 67 5.21 6.77 -5.22
CA ARG A 67 6.12 6.27 -6.26
C ARG A 67 7.59 6.53 -5.95
N TYR A 68 7.89 7.54 -5.14
CA TYR A 68 9.24 7.82 -4.68
C TYR A 68 9.60 7.02 -3.42
N HIS A 69 8.77 7.08 -2.38
CA HIS A 69 9.10 6.57 -1.06
C HIS A 69 8.95 5.05 -0.94
N ILE A 70 7.99 4.43 -1.63
CA ILE A 70 7.80 2.99 -1.52
C ILE A 70 9.00 2.22 -2.13
N PRO A 71 9.44 2.52 -3.37
CA PRO A 71 10.64 1.87 -3.90
C PRO A 71 11.89 2.13 -3.07
N LEU A 72 12.06 3.36 -2.56
CA LEU A 72 13.20 3.71 -1.72
C LEU A 72 13.21 2.90 -0.42
N TYR A 73 12.06 2.81 0.26
CA TYR A 73 11.93 2.01 1.46
C TYR A 73 12.22 0.53 1.18
N ASN A 74 11.65 -0.01 0.11
CA ASN A 74 11.87 -1.41 -0.27
C ASN A 74 13.35 -1.68 -0.61
N LEU A 75 14.01 -0.77 -1.29
CA LEU A 75 15.43 -0.88 -1.60
C LEU A 75 16.30 -0.87 -0.34
N THR A 76 15.96 -0.02 0.62
CA THR A 76 16.77 0.20 1.83
C THR A 76 16.51 -0.85 2.91
N CYS A 77 15.24 -1.21 3.13
CA CYS A 77 14.80 -1.98 4.31
C CYS A 77 14.21 -3.34 3.97
N GLY A 78 13.78 -3.56 2.73
CA GLY A 78 12.94 -4.71 2.41
C GLY A 78 13.32 -5.43 1.14
N ASP A 79 12.33 -5.65 0.29
CA ASP A 79 12.46 -6.34 -0.99
C ASP A 79 12.67 -5.32 -2.12
N PRO A 80 13.87 -5.22 -2.71
CA PRO A 80 14.14 -4.26 -3.78
C PRO A 80 13.23 -4.41 -5.00
N ASP A 81 12.71 -5.63 -5.23
CA ASP A 81 11.82 -5.96 -6.35
C ASP A 81 10.34 -5.94 -5.96
N GLY A 82 10.02 -5.49 -4.75
CA GLY A 82 8.67 -5.56 -4.20
C GLY A 82 7.69 -4.51 -4.71
N TYR A 83 8.17 -3.42 -5.32
CA TYR A 83 7.29 -2.35 -5.77
C TYR A 83 6.46 -2.77 -6.98
N HIS A 84 5.18 -2.36 -6.99
CA HIS A 84 4.24 -2.67 -8.06
C HIS A 84 3.37 -1.44 -8.35
N ASP A 85 3.58 -0.82 -9.51
CA ASP A 85 2.95 0.46 -9.82
C ASP A 85 1.43 0.35 -10.00
N THR A 86 0.96 -0.66 -10.73
CA THR A 86 -0.50 -0.83 -10.93
C THR A 86 -1.23 -1.02 -9.61
N ILE A 87 -0.69 -1.85 -8.70
CA ILE A 87 -1.29 -2.05 -7.37
C ILE A 87 -1.28 -0.75 -6.57
N THR A 88 -0.17 -0.01 -6.61
CA THR A 88 -0.06 1.29 -5.92
C THR A 88 -1.14 2.25 -6.41
N VAL A 89 -1.26 2.44 -7.71
CA VAL A 89 -2.25 3.35 -8.30
C VAL A 89 -3.68 2.89 -7.99
N LEU A 90 -3.93 1.58 -8.07
CA LEU A 90 -5.26 1.02 -7.81
C LEU A 90 -5.72 1.32 -6.37
N PHE A 91 -4.88 1.02 -5.38
CA PHE A 91 -5.19 1.32 -3.97
C PHE A 91 -5.29 2.82 -3.72
N MET A 92 -4.40 3.63 -4.30
CA MET A 92 -4.47 5.09 -4.16
C MET A 92 -5.80 5.65 -4.67
N ARG A 93 -6.28 5.18 -5.81
CA ARG A 93 -7.60 5.58 -6.35
C ARG A 93 -8.74 5.18 -5.43
N ARG A 94 -8.71 3.96 -4.91
CA ARG A 94 -9.76 3.47 -4.02
C ARG A 94 -9.79 4.22 -2.69
N VAL A 95 -8.61 4.45 -2.11
CA VAL A 95 -8.49 5.21 -0.86
C VAL A 95 -8.93 6.66 -1.05
N ASP A 96 -8.59 7.26 -2.18
CA ASP A 96 -9.04 8.61 -2.52
C ASP A 96 -10.57 8.70 -2.58
N GLN A 97 -11.23 7.75 -3.22
CA GLN A 97 -12.70 7.66 -3.24
C GLN A 97 -13.26 7.54 -1.82
N PHE A 98 -12.65 6.66 -1.01
CA PHE A 98 -13.08 6.46 0.37
C PHE A 98 -12.99 7.75 1.19
N LEU A 99 -11.92 8.52 1.04
CA LEU A 99 -11.75 9.79 1.75
C LEU A 99 -12.75 10.86 1.29
N ARG A 100 -13.09 10.87 0.01
CA ARG A 100 -14.14 11.78 -0.50
C ARG A 100 -15.51 11.46 0.10
N ASP A 101 -15.80 10.17 0.27
CA ASP A 101 -17.05 9.71 0.86
C ASP A 101 -17.07 9.84 2.39
N ASN A 102 -15.90 9.89 3.02
CA ASN A 102 -15.73 9.93 4.49
C ASN A 102 -14.70 10.99 4.88
N PRO A 103 -15.00 12.30 4.66
CA PRO A 103 -13.99 13.35 4.79
C PRO A 103 -13.47 13.55 6.22
N ASP A 104 -14.24 13.17 7.24
CA ASP A 104 -13.91 13.41 8.65
C ASP A 104 -13.39 12.16 9.38
N VAL A 105 -13.23 11.04 8.68
CA VAL A 105 -12.76 9.79 9.29
C VAL A 105 -11.30 9.91 9.75
N GLY A 106 -10.98 9.40 10.94
CA GLY A 106 -9.60 9.31 11.42
C GLY A 106 -8.80 8.24 10.68
N PHE A 107 -7.47 8.36 10.70
CA PHE A 107 -6.60 7.44 9.98
C PHE A 107 -6.72 6.00 10.49
N ALA A 108 -6.63 5.79 11.81
CA ALA A 108 -6.69 4.45 12.40
C ALA A 108 -8.01 3.75 12.09
N ALA A 109 -9.14 4.46 12.19
CA ALA A 109 -10.46 3.93 11.87
C ALA A 109 -10.60 3.63 10.37
N ALA A 110 -10.12 4.54 9.51
CA ALA A 110 -10.15 4.36 8.06
C ALA A 110 -9.35 3.12 7.62
N ILE A 111 -8.19 2.88 8.21
CA ILE A 111 -7.36 1.71 7.92
C ILE A 111 -8.16 0.42 8.15
N GLU A 112 -8.87 0.30 9.28
CA GLU A 112 -9.62 -0.91 9.60
C GLU A 112 -10.79 -1.13 8.65
N THR A 113 -11.50 -0.09 8.27
CA THR A 113 -12.57 -0.17 7.27
C THR A 113 -12.00 -0.61 5.91
N LEU A 114 -10.94 0.05 5.45
CA LEU A 114 -10.31 -0.26 4.16
C LEU A 114 -9.69 -1.66 4.14
N ALA A 115 -9.05 -2.10 5.23
CA ALA A 115 -8.50 -3.45 5.33
C ALA A 115 -9.58 -4.53 5.17
N THR A 116 -10.82 -4.24 5.57
CA THR A 116 -11.96 -5.14 5.41
C THR A 116 -12.48 -5.16 3.97
N ILE A 117 -12.65 -3.99 3.34
CA ILE A 117 -13.26 -3.89 2.00
C ILE A 117 -12.25 -4.04 0.86
N CYS A 118 -10.97 -3.82 1.11
CA CYS A 118 -9.88 -3.90 0.13
C CYS A 118 -8.71 -4.69 0.72
N ASP A 119 -8.88 -6.02 0.84
CA ASP A 119 -7.82 -6.91 1.32
C ASP A 119 -6.74 -7.13 0.24
N MET A 120 -5.74 -7.97 0.55
CA MET A 120 -4.64 -8.26 -0.37
C MET A 120 -5.08 -8.98 -1.64
N GLN A 121 -6.26 -9.61 -1.66
CA GLN A 121 -6.83 -10.30 -2.81
C GLN A 121 -7.73 -9.39 -3.65
N TRP A 122 -8.08 -8.22 -3.14
CA TRP A 122 -9.01 -7.30 -3.80
C TRP A 122 -8.60 -6.92 -5.23
N PRO A 123 -7.31 -6.69 -5.58
CA PRO A 123 -6.93 -6.41 -6.97
C PRO A 123 -7.30 -7.50 -7.97
N LEU A 124 -7.34 -8.75 -7.55
CA LEU A 124 -7.73 -9.88 -8.41
C LEU A 124 -9.19 -9.88 -8.80
N ARG A 125 -10.01 -9.06 -8.18
CA ARG A 125 -11.38 -8.79 -8.62
C ARG A 125 -11.42 -8.13 -10.01
N TYR A 126 -10.45 -7.24 -10.27
CA TYR A 126 -10.39 -6.42 -11.49
C TYR A 126 -9.38 -6.93 -12.51
N TYR A 127 -8.36 -7.62 -12.06
CA TYR A 127 -7.24 -8.08 -12.89
C TYR A 127 -7.14 -9.61 -12.87
N SER A 128 -6.86 -10.19 -14.06
CA SER A 128 -6.37 -11.56 -14.11
C SER A 128 -4.99 -11.67 -13.45
N PRO A 129 -4.61 -12.84 -12.87
CA PRO A 129 -3.26 -13.02 -12.33
C PRO A 129 -2.17 -12.77 -13.38
N GLU A 130 -2.37 -13.22 -14.62
CA GLU A 130 -1.41 -13.05 -15.71
C GLU A 130 -1.11 -11.56 -15.97
N ARG A 131 -2.15 -10.74 -15.99
CA ARG A 131 -2.00 -9.30 -16.22
C ARG A 131 -1.43 -8.59 -15.00
N LEU A 132 -1.95 -8.88 -13.81
CA LEU A 132 -1.53 -8.21 -12.57
C LEU A 132 -0.04 -8.43 -12.28
N TRP A 133 0.43 -9.64 -12.50
CA TRP A 133 1.82 -10.02 -12.20
C TRP A 133 2.77 -9.86 -13.38
N SER A 134 2.33 -9.22 -14.45
CA SER A 134 3.18 -8.91 -15.60
C SER A 134 4.25 -7.86 -15.28
N VAL A 135 5.33 -7.88 -16.05
CA VAL A 135 6.39 -6.86 -15.96
C VAL A 135 5.82 -5.47 -16.23
N GLN A 136 4.91 -5.36 -17.18
CA GLN A 136 4.27 -4.09 -17.55
C GLN A 136 3.43 -3.52 -16.41
N ALA A 137 2.66 -4.37 -15.71
CA ALA A 137 1.86 -3.92 -14.57
C ALA A 137 2.72 -3.43 -13.40
N ARG A 138 3.87 -4.07 -13.18
CA ARG A 138 4.82 -3.63 -12.15
C ARG A 138 5.46 -2.29 -12.49
N ALA A 139 5.76 -2.06 -13.76
CA ALA A 139 6.47 -0.87 -14.22
C ALA A 139 5.57 0.38 -14.35
N GLY A 140 4.27 0.20 -14.54
CA GLY A 140 3.34 1.30 -14.74
C GLY A 140 1.89 0.85 -14.70
N TRP A 141 0.98 1.82 -14.77
CA TRP A 141 -0.45 1.54 -14.74
C TRP A 141 -0.90 0.74 -15.97
N LEU A 142 -1.58 -0.38 -15.72
CA LEU A 142 -2.36 -1.10 -16.72
C LEU A 142 -3.84 -1.09 -16.38
N GLU A 143 -4.69 -0.94 -17.40
CA GLU A 143 -6.13 -1.05 -17.23
C GLU A 143 -6.55 -2.47 -16.83
N PRO A 144 -7.59 -2.62 -16.00
CA PRO A 144 -8.08 -3.93 -15.63
C PRO A 144 -8.66 -4.71 -16.80
N ASP A 145 -8.55 -6.05 -16.75
CA ASP A 145 -9.00 -6.95 -17.81
C ASP A 145 -10.17 -7.87 -17.40
N ARG A 146 -10.56 -7.88 -16.12
CA ARG A 146 -11.67 -8.73 -15.65
C ARG A 146 -12.95 -7.95 -15.46
N LEU A 147 -12.91 -6.89 -14.70
CA LEU A 147 -14.04 -5.99 -14.43
C LEU A 147 -13.55 -4.54 -14.53
N PRO A 148 -14.36 -3.63 -15.06
CA PRO A 148 -14.03 -2.21 -14.98
C PRO A 148 -14.03 -1.74 -13.53
N LEU A 149 -13.27 -0.70 -13.23
CA LEU A 149 -13.26 -0.11 -11.89
C LEU A 149 -14.64 0.50 -11.61
N ASP A 150 -15.14 0.25 -10.40
CA ASP A 150 -16.45 0.68 -9.92
C ASP A 150 -16.34 1.79 -8.85
N PHE A 151 -15.27 2.52 -8.88
CA PHE A 151 -14.98 3.61 -7.95
C PHE A 151 -14.22 4.74 -8.64
#